data_d2c928c35f3cf45e607c03b594660162
#
_entry.id   d2c928c35f3cf45e607c03b594660162
#
_cell.length_a   1.000
_cell.length_b   1.000
_cell.length_c   1.000
_cell.angle_alpha   90.00
_cell.angle_beta   90.00
_cell.angle_gamma   90.00
#
_symmetry.space_group_name_H-M   'P 1'
#
loop_
_entity.id
_entity.type
_entity.pdbx_description
1 polymer ?
#
loop_
_entity_poly.entity_id
_entity_poly.type
_entity_poly.pdbx_seq_one_letter_code
_entity_poly.pdbx_strand_id
1 'polypeptide(L)'
;MDAGHIPVLLHECIDNLNIRPDGIYVDGTLGMGGHSEQIAGRLTTGTLIGIDRDETAIARAGARLAPFGERVQLVHGNFRDAAAILDRLGID
;
A
#
# COMPACT_ATOMS: atom_id res chain seq x y z
N MET A 1 -6.29 4.81 -15.56
CA MET A 1 -7.09 4.82 -14.33
C MET A 1 -7.28 6.26 -13.88
N ASP A 2 -8.46 6.59 -13.43
CA ASP A 2 -8.73 7.91 -12.88
C ASP A 2 -8.00 8.05 -11.54
N ALA A 3 -7.16 9.09 -11.42
CA ALA A 3 -6.39 9.33 -10.20
C ALA A 3 -7.28 9.52 -8.98
N GLY A 4 -8.53 10.00 -9.15
CA GLY A 4 -9.47 10.16 -8.06
C GLY A 4 -10.03 8.85 -7.52
N HIS A 5 -9.70 7.73 -8.14
CA HIS A 5 -10.23 6.43 -7.76
C HIS A 5 -9.15 5.46 -7.28
N ILE A 6 -8.21 5.94 -6.48
CA ILE A 6 -7.21 5.08 -5.88
C ILE A 6 -7.88 4.23 -4.80
N PRO A 7 -7.88 2.90 -4.94
CA PRO A 7 -8.50 2.04 -3.93
C PRO A 7 -7.77 2.13 -2.59
N VAL A 8 -8.56 2.22 -1.52
CA VAL A 8 -8.04 2.26 -0.16
C VAL A 8 -8.46 0.99 0.54
N LEU A 9 -7.49 0.23 1.04
CA LEU A 9 -7.71 -1.09 1.61
C LEU A 9 -7.64 -1.01 3.13
N LEU A 10 -8.72 -1.38 3.81
CA LEU A 10 -8.77 -1.44 5.26
C LEU A 10 -8.82 -2.87 5.74
N HIS A 11 -9.94 -3.54 5.58
CA HIS A 11 -10.09 -4.94 6.01
C HIS A 11 -10.68 -5.80 4.90
N GLU A 12 -10.37 -5.45 3.65
CA GLU A 12 -10.91 -6.15 2.51
C GLU A 12 -10.29 -7.53 2.33
N CYS A 13 -11.08 -8.47 1.83
CA CYS A 13 -10.56 -9.75 1.43
C CYS A 13 -9.83 -9.61 0.09
N ILE A 14 -8.56 -9.98 0.05
CA ILE A 14 -7.75 -9.79 -1.15
C ILE A 14 -8.35 -10.53 -2.36
N ASP A 15 -8.91 -11.70 -2.14
CA ASP A 15 -9.50 -12.47 -3.24
C ASP A 15 -10.70 -11.78 -3.88
N ASN A 16 -11.37 -10.90 -3.14
CA ASN A 16 -12.53 -10.16 -3.64
C ASN A 16 -12.15 -8.82 -4.27
N LEU A 17 -10.89 -8.39 -4.16
CA LEU A 17 -10.50 -7.06 -4.63
C LEU A 17 -10.24 -6.98 -6.13
N ASN A 18 -10.00 -8.09 -6.77
CA ASN A 18 -9.74 -8.07 -8.21
C ASN A 18 -8.58 -7.13 -8.55
N ILE A 19 -7.41 -7.39 -7.96
CA ILE A 19 -6.23 -6.53 -8.06
C ILE A 19 -5.76 -6.36 -9.51
N ARG A 20 -5.59 -5.12 -9.93
CA ARG A 20 -5.05 -4.81 -11.26
C ARG A 20 -3.53 -4.70 -11.17
N PRO A 21 -2.79 -5.41 -12.03
CA PRO A 21 -1.32 -5.42 -11.96
C PRO A 21 -0.66 -4.04 -12.13
N ASP A 22 -1.34 -3.10 -12.78
CA ASP A 22 -0.83 -1.74 -13.00
C ASP A 22 -1.50 -0.70 -12.08
N GLY A 23 -2.31 -1.14 -11.13
CA GLY A 23 -3.06 -0.24 -10.27
C GLY A 23 -2.24 0.38 -9.16
N ILE A 24 -2.83 1.37 -8.48
CA ILE A 24 -2.24 2.02 -7.32
C ILE A 24 -3.16 1.73 -6.13
N TYR A 25 -2.60 1.22 -5.05
CA TYR A 25 -3.36 0.82 -3.88
C TYR A 25 -2.76 1.43 -2.62
N VAL A 26 -3.61 1.78 -1.67
CA VAL A 26 -3.18 2.31 -0.36
C VAL A 26 -3.67 1.36 0.72
N ASP A 27 -2.74 0.84 1.52
CA ASP A 27 -3.04 -0.04 2.64
C ASP A 27 -2.81 0.69 3.96
N GLY A 28 -3.90 0.94 4.70
CA GLY A 28 -3.85 1.56 6.00
C GLY A 28 -3.84 0.55 7.15
N THR A 29 -3.71 -0.73 6.85
CA THR A 29 -3.75 -1.81 7.84
C THR A 29 -2.54 -2.72 7.71
N LEU A 30 -1.34 -2.13 7.67
CA LEU A 30 -0.11 -2.89 7.41
C LEU A 30 0.08 -4.07 8.36
N GLY A 31 -0.06 -3.83 9.66
CA GLY A 31 0.17 -4.88 10.63
C GLY A 31 1.52 -5.54 10.42
N MET A 32 1.52 -6.83 10.09
CA MET A 32 2.75 -7.55 9.78
C MET A 32 3.06 -7.64 8.29
N GLY A 33 2.27 -6.97 7.47
CA GLY A 33 2.49 -6.92 6.03
C GLY A 33 1.84 -8.05 5.24
N GLY A 34 0.97 -8.85 5.87
CA GLY A 34 0.35 -9.99 5.20
C GLY A 34 -0.53 -9.63 4.01
N HIS A 35 -1.44 -8.69 4.19
CA HIS A 35 -2.29 -8.24 3.10
C HIS A 35 -1.47 -7.51 2.04
N SER A 36 -0.55 -6.65 2.45
CA SER A 36 0.31 -5.92 1.53
C SER A 36 1.16 -6.86 0.69
N GLU A 37 1.65 -7.95 1.28
CA GLU A 37 2.43 -8.95 0.55
C GLU A 37 1.60 -9.58 -0.58
N GLN A 38 0.35 -9.92 -0.31
CA GLN A 38 -0.51 -10.51 -1.33
C GLN A 38 -0.83 -9.51 -2.45
N ILE A 39 -1.06 -8.27 -2.09
CA ILE A 39 -1.32 -7.22 -3.08
C ILE A 39 -0.07 -6.98 -3.93
N ALA A 40 1.08 -6.82 -3.29
CA ALA A 40 2.34 -6.56 -4.00
C ALA A 40 2.68 -7.70 -4.95
N GLY A 41 2.39 -8.94 -4.56
CA GLY A 41 2.64 -10.10 -5.40
C GLY A 41 1.82 -10.12 -6.68
N ARG A 42 0.73 -9.36 -6.74
CA ARG A 42 -0.12 -9.27 -7.92
C ARG A 42 0.17 -8.04 -8.78
N LEU A 43 1.07 -7.17 -8.33
CA LEU A 43 1.46 -5.98 -9.07
C LEU A 43 2.62 -6.28 -10.00
N THR A 44 2.62 -5.63 -11.16
CA THR A 44 3.76 -5.66 -12.09
C THR A 44 4.34 -4.26 -12.22
N THR A 45 3.56 -3.33 -12.76
CA THR A 45 3.95 -1.92 -12.90
C THR A 45 3.23 -1.00 -11.92
N GLY A 46 2.31 -1.55 -11.15
CA GLY A 46 1.57 -0.78 -10.16
C GLY A 46 2.35 -0.53 -8.88
N THR A 47 1.74 0.19 -7.96
CA THR A 47 2.36 0.59 -6.71
C THR A 47 1.41 0.36 -5.54
N LEU A 48 1.97 -0.14 -4.45
CA LEU A 48 1.27 -0.23 -3.17
C LEU A 48 1.91 0.75 -2.20
N ILE A 49 1.09 1.60 -1.59
CA ILE A 49 1.55 2.52 -0.55
C ILE A 49 0.98 2.03 0.77
N GLY A 50 1.86 1.62 1.67
CA GLY A 50 1.46 1.19 3.02
C GLY A 50 1.70 2.31 4.02
N ILE A 51 0.70 2.64 4.82
CA ILE A 51 0.77 3.72 5.79
C ILE A 51 0.48 3.15 7.18
N ASP A 52 1.34 3.44 8.14
CA ASP A 52 1.10 3.04 9.53
C ASP A 52 1.72 4.07 10.46
N ARG A 53 1.07 4.27 11.61
CA ARG A 53 1.57 5.17 12.66
C ARG A 53 2.64 4.52 13.50
N ASP A 54 2.72 3.19 13.49
CA ASP A 54 3.64 2.43 14.31
C ASP A 54 4.92 2.13 13.53
N GLU A 55 6.03 2.71 13.97
CA GLU A 55 7.32 2.47 13.34
C GLU A 55 7.72 1.00 13.36
N THR A 56 7.30 0.26 14.39
CA THR A 56 7.59 -1.17 14.47
C THR A 56 6.85 -1.92 13.37
N ALA A 57 5.60 -1.55 13.10
CA ALA A 57 4.85 -2.16 12.00
C ALA A 57 5.50 -1.83 10.66
N ILE A 58 5.96 -0.60 10.46
CA ILE A 58 6.66 -0.21 9.23
C ILE A 58 7.93 -1.05 9.07
N ALA A 59 8.70 -1.23 10.13
CA ALA A 59 9.94 -2.01 10.06
C ALA A 59 9.66 -3.47 9.72
N ARG A 60 8.65 -4.08 10.34
CA ARG A 60 8.26 -5.47 10.08
C ARG A 60 7.76 -5.65 8.65
N ALA A 61 6.89 -4.75 8.22
CA ALA A 61 6.36 -4.80 6.85
C ALA A 61 7.48 -4.58 5.84
N GLY A 62 8.41 -3.68 6.13
CA GLY A 62 9.55 -3.40 5.25
C GLY A 62 10.40 -4.64 5.02
N ALA A 63 10.68 -5.39 6.08
CA ALA A 63 11.46 -6.63 5.95
C ALA A 63 10.71 -7.65 5.08
N ARG A 64 9.41 -7.81 5.31
CA ARG A 64 8.58 -8.77 4.58
C ARG A 64 8.40 -8.37 3.11
N LEU A 65 8.30 -7.07 2.84
CA LEU A 65 7.99 -6.56 1.51
C LEU A 65 9.23 -6.17 0.70
N ALA A 66 10.41 -6.28 1.29
CA ALA A 66 11.66 -5.95 0.60
C ALA A 66 11.80 -6.62 -0.77
N PRO A 67 11.41 -7.89 -0.97
CA PRO A 67 11.54 -8.53 -2.28
C PRO A 67 10.76 -7.85 -3.41
N PHE A 68 9.76 -7.06 -3.09
CA PHE A 68 8.94 -6.40 -4.10
C PHE A 68 9.51 -5.08 -4.59
N GLY A 69 10.57 -4.58 -3.94
CA GLY A 69 11.29 -3.40 -4.40
C GLY A 69 10.42 -2.16 -4.56
N GLU A 70 10.51 -1.53 -5.71
CA GLU A 70 9.83 -0.26 -5.99
C GLU A 70 8.31 -0.37 -6.07
N ARG A 71 7.76 -1.57 -6.13
CA ARG A 71 6.31 -1.75 -6.15
C ARG A 71 5.66 -1.40 -4.84
N VAL A 72 6.44 -1.31 -3.76
CA VAL A 72 5.94 -1.02 -2.42
C VAL A 72 6.64 0.21 -1.86
N GLN A 73 5.86 1.16 -1.38
CA GLN A 73 6.36 2.32 -0.65
C GLN A 73 5.70 2.33 0.73
N LEU A 74 6.51 2.40 1.78
CA LEU A 74 6.00 2.41 3.15
C LEU A 74 6.20 3.80 3.74
N VAL A 75 5.16 4.29 4.40
CA VAL A 75 5.15 5.64 4.98
C VAL A 75 4.75 5.56 6.44
N HIS A 76 5.61 6.11 7.31
CA HIS A 76 5.29 6.27 8.72
C HIS A 76 4.41 7.51 8.86
N GLY A 77 3.15 7.31 9.20
CA GLY A 77 2.21 8.40 9.31
C GLY A 77 0.83 7.93 9.71
N ASN A 78 -0.10 8.88 9.78
CA ASN A 78 -1.48 8.59 10.11
C ASN A 78 -2.27 8.40 8.82
N PHE A 79 -3.02 7.31 8.74
CA PHE A 79 -3.83 7.01 7.58
C PHE A 79 -4.82 8.13 7.22
N ARG A 80 -5.30 8.89 8.21
CA ARG A 80 -6.18 10.04 7.93
C ARG A 80 -5.52 11.09 7.04
N ASP A 81 -4.18 11.10 7.01
CA ASP A 81 -3.41 12.03 6.18
C ASP A 81 -3.06 11.45 4.82
N ALA A 82 -3.74 10.39 4.40
CA ALA A 82 -3.43 9.67 3.17
C ALA A 82 -3.39 10.60 1.95
N ALA A 83 -4.35 11.51 1.82
CA ALA A 83 -4.37 12.41 0.68
C ALA A 83 -3.12 13.31 0.63
N ALA A 84 -2.71 13.86 1.78
CA ALA A 84 -1.52 14.69 1.85
C ALA A 84 -0.25 13.87 1.58
N ILE A 85 -0.22 12.62 2.07
CA ILE A 85 0.90 11.71 1.85
C ILE A 85 1.04 11.41 0.36
N LEU A 86 -0.06 11.07 -0.30
CA LEU A 86 -0.05 10.79 -1.73
C LEU A 86 0.41 11.99 -2.54
N ASP A 87 -0.03 13.18 -2.13
CA ASP A 87 0.36 14.42 -2.79
C ASP A 87 1.87 14.63 -2.70
N ARG A 88 2.45 14.40 -1.51
CA ARG A 88 3.90 14.52 -1.32
C ARG A 88 4.70 13.50 -2.13
N LEU A 89 4.11 12.33 -2.37
CA LEU A 89 4.75 11.29 -3.18
C LEU A 89 4.58 11.52 -4.68
N GLY A 90 3.85 12.56 -5.07
CA GLY A 90 3.59 12.85 -6.48
C GLY A 90 2.51 11.95 -7.07
N ILE A 91 1.64 11.40 -6.25
CA ILE A 91 0.55 10.52 -6.68
C ILE A 91 -0.77 11.28 -6.52
N ASP A 92 -1.49 11.41 -7.58
CA ASP A 92 -2.80 12.10 -7.56
C ASP A 92 -3.91 11.19 -7.07
#